data_f303ba59a5bd21611542f7f895b05281
#
_entry.id   f303ba59a5bd21611542f7f895b05281
#
_cell.length_a   1.000
_cell.length_b   1.000
_cell.length_c   1.000
_cell.angle_alpha   90.00
_cell.angle_beta   90.00
_cell.angle_gamma   90.00
#
_symmetry.space_group_name_H-M   'P 1'
#
loop_
_entity.id
_entity.type
_entity.pdbx_description
1 polymer ?
#
loop_
_entity_poly.entity_id
_entity_poly.type
_entity_poly.pdbx_seq_one_letter_code
_entity_poly.pdbx_strand_id
1 'polypeptide(L)'
;MGAYDIIGKPVVKEVLLSRVEKALELLEYRRDLQKKLDEKIRQMETAYIQTMAALANTIDAKAPDTNGHSMRVAYYSKQIARHLGYTEDDCENVYFIALLHDVGKIGVPDAILKKQDKLTPEEYEMMKNHTIVGAYILKDIKMLPGLCEGTLYHHERYDCHPVLPKRNGPGNCTAGTEK
;
A
#
# COMPACT_ATOMS: atom_id res chain seq x y z
N MET A 1 -14.79 22.13 26.47
CA MET A 1 -14.72 21.20 27.62
C MET A 1 -16.09 21.09 28.24
N GLY A 2 -16.68 19.90 28.30
CA GLY A 2 -17.97 19.67 28.93
C GLY A 2 -17.79 19.27 30.41
N ALA A 3 -18.77 19.56 31.27
CA ALA A 3 -18.79 19.06 32.63
C ALA A 3 -19.00 17.54 32.61
N TYR A 4 -18.22 16.81 33.40
CA TYR A 4 -18.28 15.36 33.47
C TYR A 4 -19.46 14.86 34.33
N ASP A 5 -19.87 15.67 35.30
CA ASP A 5 -20.97 15.37 36.23
C ASP A 5 -21.48 16.65 36.93
N ILE A 6 -22.67 16.58 37.49
CA ILE A 6 -23.30 17.68 38.26
C ILE A 6 -23.61 17.19 39.65
N ILE A 7 -23.16 17.94 40.66
CA ILE A 7 -23.42 17.65 42.07
C ILE A 7 -24.31 18.75 42.67
N GLY A 8 -25.46 18.34 43.19
CA GLY A 8 -26.38 19.25 43.86
C GLY A 8 -25.85 19.71 45.24
N LYS A 9 -26.25 20.89 45.68
CA LYS A 9 -25.99 21.39 47.05
C LYS A 9 -27.16 21.02 47.96
N PRO A 10 -26.92 20.64 49.24
CA PRO A 10 -25.63 20.51 49.93
C PRO A 10 -24.83 19.28 49.44
N VAL A 11 -23.49 19.44 49.33
CA VAL A 11 -22.61 18.35 48.87
C VAL A 11 -22.44 17.33 50.03
N VAL A 12 -22.85 16.09 49.76
CA VAL A 12 -22.64 14.96 50.69
C VAL A 12 -21.29 14.30 50.32
N LYS A 13 -20.40 14.22 51.31
CA LYS A 13 -19.01 13.76 51.11
C LYS A 13 -18.92 12.37 50.47
N GLU A 14 -19.74 11.44 50.96
CA GLU A 14 -19.77 10.05 50.47
C GLU A 14 -20.20 9.96 49.00
N VAL A 15 -21.17 10.80 48.61
CA VAL A 15 -21.63 10.87 47.19
C VAL A 15 -20.56 11.46 46.33
N LEU A 16 -19.86 12.50 46.78
CA LEU A 16 -18.76 13.10 46.05
C LEU A 16 -17.62 12.09 45.80
N LEU A 17 -17.19 11.40 46.88
CA LEU A 17 -16.11 10.41 46.80
C LEU A 17 -16.47 9.28 45.83
N SER A 18 -17.67 8.71 45.94
CA SER A 18 -18.11 7.64 45.04
C SER A 18 -18.14 8.07 43.56
N ARG A 19 -18.52 9.32 43.27
CA ARG A 19 -18.53 9.85 41.89
C ARG A 19 -17.12 10.09 41.39
N VAL A 20 -16.21 10.58 42.23
CA VAL A 20 -14.80 10.75 41.88
C VAL A 20 -14.14 9.39 41.58
N GLU A 21 -14.37 8.38 42.45
CA GLU A 21 -13.87 7.02 42.25
C GLU A 21 -14.34 6.46 40.90
N LYS A 22 -15.63 6.52 40.59
CA LYS A 22 -16.18 6.06 39.34
C LYS A 22 -15.59 6.82 38.12
N ALA A 23 -15.38 8.12 38.27
CA ALA A 23 -14.75 8.90 37.20
C ALA A 23 -13.29 8.48 36.95
N LEU A 24 -12.54 8.18 38.03
CA LEU A 24 -11.16 7.68 37.93
C LEU A 24 -11.11 6.29 37.31
N GLU A 25 -11.95 5.36 37.73
CA GLU A 25 -12.09 4.02 37.15
C GLU A 25 -12.37 4.10 35.62
N LEU A 26 -13.29 4.99 35.22
CA LEU A 26 -13.64 5.19 33.83
C LEU A 26 -12.46 5.76 33.02
N LEU A 27 -11.69 6.67 33.61
CA LEU A 27 -10.49 7.24 32.97
C LEU A 27 -9.40 6.17 32.80
N GLU A 28 -9.17 5.34 33.80
CA GLU A 28 -8.23 4.22 33.73
C GLU A 28 -8.66 3.21 32.67
N TYR A 29 -9.92 2.80 32.68
CA TYR A 29 -10.48 1.90 31.66
C TYR A 29 -10.31 2.45 30.25
N ARG A 30 -10.60 3.75 30.05
CA ARG A 30 -10.40 4.41 28.75
C ARG A 30 -8.93 4.39 28.30
N ARG A 31 -8.00 4.66 29.23
CA ARG A 31 -6.56 4.61 28.93
C ARG A 31 -6.10 3.22 28.53
N ASP A 32 -6.58 2.20 29.23
CA ASP A 32 -6.23 0.82 28.92
C ASP A 32 -6.81 0.38 27.58
N LEU A 33 -8.05 0.78 27.28
CA LEU A 33 -8.68 0.50 26.01
C LEU A 33 -7.91 1.17 24.86
N GLN A 34 -7.50 2.44 25.03
CA GLN A 34 -6.71 3.16 24.04
C GLN A 34 -5.38 2.47 23.80
N LYS A 35 -4.66 2.06 24.85
CA LYS A 35 -3.39 1.31 24.71
C LYS A 35 -3.58 0.01 23.92
N LYS A 36 -4.64 -0.75 24.25
CA LYS A 36 -4.96 -2.00 23.53
C LYS A 36 -5.29 -1.74 22.06
N LEU A 37 -6.00 -0.66 21.77
CA LEU A 37 -6.32 -0.25 20.40
C LEU A 37 -5.05 0.10 19.62
N ASP A 38 -4.20 0.95 20.19
CA ASP A 38 -2.95 1.37 19.56
C ASP A 38 -2.01 0.17 19.29
N GLU A 39 -1.98 -0.79 20.22
CA GLU A 39 -1.22 -2.03 20.04
C GLU A 39 -1.80 -2.89 18.92
N LYS A 40 -3.12 -3.02 18.83
CA LYS A 40 -3.79 -3.77 17.75
C LYS A 40 -3.57 -3.12 16.39
N ILE A 41 -3.63 -1.79 16.31
CA ILE A 41 -3.31 -1.06 15.08
C ILE A 41 -1.88 -1.39 14.63
N ARG A 42 -0.88 -1.27 15.51
CA ARG A 42 0.52 -1.60 15.17
C ARG A 42 0.71 -3.06 14.74
N GLN A 43 0.02 -4.00 15.38
CA GLN A 43 0.06 -5.42 14.98
C GLN A 43 -0.51 -5.61 13.58
N MET A 44 -1.63 -4.94 13.26
CA MET A 44 -2.25 -5.01 11.93
C MET A 44 -1.34 -4.38 10.85
N GLU A 45 -0.74 -3.22 11.12
CA GLU A 45 0.21 -2.57 10.21
C GLU A 45 1.41 -3.47 9.92
N THR A 46 1.98 -4.08 10.97
CA THR A 46 3.10 -5.01 10.82
C THR A 46 2.70 -6.23 9.97
N ALA A 47 1.56 -6.84 10.26
CA ALA A 47 1.06 -7.99 9.50
C ALA A 47 0.78 -7.63 8.04
N TYR A 48 0.25 -6.43 7.78
CA TYR A 48 0.02 -5.91 6.44
C TYR A 48 1.33 -5.81 5.65
N ILE A 49 2.35 -5.15 6.22
CA ILE A 49 3.68 -5.00 5.58
C ILE A 49 4.30 -6.37 5.30
N GLN A 50 4.25 -7.29 6.27
CA GLN A 50 4.80 -8.64 6.11
C GLN A 50 4.09 -9.42 5.00
N THR A 51 2.76 -9.28 4.89
CA THR A 51 1.98 -9.94 3.84
C THR A 51 2.35 -9.40 2.45
N MET A 52 2.48 -8.07 2.30
CA MET A 52 2.91 -7.46 1.04
C MET A 52 4.32 -7.89 0.64
N ALA A 53 5.24 -7.93 1.60
CA ALA A 53 6.61 -8.41 1.37
C ALA A 53 6.65 -9.90 0.98
N ALA A 54 5.83 -10.74 1.62
CA ALA A 54 5.73 -12.16 1.29
C ALA A 54 5.19 -12.38 -0.13
N LEU A 55 4.19 -11.58 -0.53
CA LEU A 55 3.65 -11.63 -1.89
C LEU A 55 4.72 -11.22 -2.93
N ALA A 56 5.44 -10.13 -2.70
CA ALA A 56 6.53 -9.69 -3.58
C ALA A 56 7.64 -10.75 -3.67
N ASN A 57 8.07 -11.31 -2.53
CA ASN A 57 9.08 -12.37 -2.50
C ASN A 57 8.63 -13.65 -3.24
N THR A 58 7.34 -13.97 -3.22
CA THR A 58 6.78 -15.11 -3.96
C THR A 58 6.94 -14.91 -5.48
N ILE A 59 6.74 -13.70 -5.95
CA ILE A 59 6.93 -13.36 -7.37
C ILE A 59 8.42 -13.33 -7.73
N ASP A 60 9.25 -12.71 -6.88
CA ASP A 60 10.70 -12.71 -7.08
C ASP A 60 11.28 -14.14 -7.14
N ALA A 61 10.74 -15.06 -6.34
CA ALA A 61 11.17 -16.47 -6.36
C ALA A 61 10.76 -17.20 -7.65
N LYS A 62 9.71 -16.76 -8.35
CA LYS A 62 9.28 -17.34 -9.62
C LYS A 62 10.19 -16.96 -10.77
N ALA A 63 10.75 -15.75 -10.76
CA ALA A 63 11.60 -15.21 -11.83
C ALA A 63 13.09 -15.43 -11.46
N PRO A 64 13.91 -16.04 -12.35
CA PRO A 64 15.34 -16.16 -12.11
C PRO A 64 15.96 -14.75 -12.04
N ASP A 65 17.00 -14.59 -11.26
CA ASP A 65 17.77 -13.33 -11.09
C ASP A 65 17.06 -12.16 -10.40
N THR A 66 15.84 -12.34 -9.89
CA THR A 66 15.08 -11.26 -9.24
C THR A 66 15.09 -11.32 -7.71
N ASN A 67 15.94 -12.13 -7.09
CA ASN A 67 15.97 -12.28 -5.64
C ASN A 67 16.15 -10.92 -4.95
N GLY A 68 15.10 -10.46 -4.22
CA GLY A 68 15.04 -9.15 -3.58
C GLY A 68 14.97 -7.95 -4.56
N HIS A 69 14.64 -8.18 -5.82
CA HIS A 69 14.47 -7.11 -6.81
C HIS A 69 13.35 -6.15 -6.39
N SER A 70 12.18 -6.67 -6.12
CA SER A 70 11.00 -5.87 -5.73
C SER A 70 11.28 -5.00 -4.51
N MET A 71 11.99 -5.53 -3.51
CA MET A 71 12.39 -4.76 -2.32
C MET A 71 13.37 -3.63 -2.66
N ARG A 72 14.36 -3.89 -3.52
CA ARG A 72 15.31 -2.83 -3.94
C ARG A 72 14.62 -1.73 -4.74
N VAL A 73 13.77 -2.11 -5.69
CA VAL A 73 12.99 -1.13 -6.48
C VAL A 73 12.13 -0.28 -5.56
N ALA A 74 11.39 -0.91 -4.62
CA ALA A 74 10.56 -0.20 -3.64
C ALA A 74 11.37 0.79 -2.80
N TYR A 75 12.52 0.35 -2.28
CA TYR A 75 13.39 1.20 -1.48
C TYR A 75 13.88 2.43 -2.27
N TYR A 76 14.41 2.23 -3.47
CA TYR A 76 14.92 3.34 -4.27
C TYR A 76 13.81 4.27 -4.75
N SER A 77 12.64 3.74 -5.14
CA SER A 77 11.48 4.55 -5.51
C SER A 77 11.03 5.45 -4.36
N LYS A 78 10.97 4.94 -3.14
CA LYS A 78 10.70 5.72 -1.93
C LYS A 78 11.74 6.83 -1.71
N GLN A 79 13.04 6.53 -1.88
CA GLN A 79 14.09 7.55 -1.72
C GLN A 79 13.99 8.65 -2.77
N ILE A 80 13.66 8.29 -4.02
CA ILE A 80 13.45 9.27 -5.10
C ILE A 80 12.25 10.15 -4.78
N ALA A 81 11.10 9.57 -4.40
CA ALA A 81 9.90 10.33 -4.02
C ALA A 81 10.20 11.33 -2.89
N ARG A 82 10.91 10.88 -1.84
CA ARG A 82 11.32 11.74 -0.73
C ARG A 82 12.22 12.88 -1.19
N HIS A 83 13.17 12.60 -2.08
CA HIS A 83 14.07 13.63 -2.65
C HIS A 83 13.32 14.66 -3.51
N LEU A 84 12.23 14.23 -4.14
CA LEU A 84 11.35 15.10 -4.93
C LEU A 84 10.38 15.93 -4.06
N GLY A 85 10.41 15.77 -2.73
CA GLY A 85 9.61 16.56 -1.80
C GLY A 85 8.19 16.03 -1.56
N TYR A 86 7.92 14.77 -1.89
CA TYR A 86 6.65 14.12 -1.56
C TYR A 86 6.48 13.97 -0.05
N THR A 87 5.23 13.91 0.43
CA THR A 87 4.94 13.65 1.84
C THR A 87 5.40 12.23 2.23
N GLU A 88 5.57 11.96 3.54
CA GLU A 88 5.97 10.60 3.97
C GLU A 88 4.89 9.57 3.61
N ASP A 89 3.60 9.93 3.68
CA ASP A 89 2.49 9.06 3.29
C ASP A 89 2.55 8.73 1.78
N ASP A 90 2.84 9.71 0.93
CA ASP A 90 3.02 9.49 -0.50
C ASP A 90 4.27 8.63 -0.78
N CYS A 91 5.35 8.83 -0.03
CA CYS A 91 6.56 8.02 -0.14
C CYS A 91 6.30 6.55 0.25
N GLU A 92 5.46 6.31 1.27
CA GLU A 92 5.02 4.96 1.62
C GLU A 92 4.14 4.35 0.53
N ASN A 93 3.21 5.11 -0.05
CA ASN A 93 2.41 4.66 -1.19
C ASN A 93 3.29 4.25 -2.37
N VAL A 94 4.25 5.09 -2.74
CA VAL A 94 5.22 4.79 -3.81
C VAL A 94 6.01 3.52 -3.50
N TYR A 95 6.42 3.33 -2.23
CA TYR A 95 7.10 2.11 -1.82
C TYR A 95 6.26 0.86 -2.09
N PHE A 96 5.00 0.84 -1.69
CA PHE A 96 4.13 -0.33 -1.87
C PHE A 96 3.75 -0.54 -3.33
N ILE A 97 3.52 0.52 -4.10
CA ILE A 97 3.30 0.42 -5.55
C ILE A 97 4.50 -0.25 -6.22
N ALA A 98 5.70 0.24 -5.91
CA ALA A 98 6.94 -0.30 -6.47
C ALA A 98 7.23 -1.73 -5.98
N LEU A 99 6.86 -2.08 -4.74
CA LEU A 99 7.00 -3.43 -4.19
C LEU A 99 6.13 -4.45 -4.94
N LEU A 100 4.95 -4.05 -5.38
CA LEU A 100 3.94 -4.92 -5.98
C LEU A 100 3.80 -4.76 -7.50
N HIS A 101 4.58 -3.88 -8.14
CA HIS A 101 4.43 -3.56 -9.56
C HIS A 101 4.44 -4.79 -10.48
N ASP A 102 5.21 -5.78 -10.12
CA ASP A 102 5.45 -7.00 -10.89
C ASP A 102 4.59 -8.21 -10.46
N VAL A 103 3.63 -8.02 -9.53
CA VAL A 103 2.82 -9.14 -9.00
C VAL A 103 2.13 -9.96 -10.08
N GLY A 104 1.78 -9.35 -11.18
CA GLY A 104 1.14 -10.02 -12.32
C GLY A 104 2.01 -11.01 -13.08
N LYS A 105 3.33 -11.05 -12.84
CA LYS A 105 4.22 -12.08 -13.36
C LYS A 105 3.82 -13.50 -12.93
N ILE A 106 2.97 -13.62 -11.91
CA ILE A 106 2.36 -14.91 -11.54
C ILE A 106 1.61 -15.55 -12.71
N GLY A 107 0.99 -14.73 -13.57
CA GLY A 107 0.24 -15.17 -14.76
C GLY A 107 1.09 -15.44 -16.01
N VAL A 108 2.39 -15.15 -15.96
CA VAL A 108 3.28 -15.40 -17.09
C VAL A 108 3.77 -16.85 -17.06
N PRO A 109 3.72 -17.61 -18.17
CA PRO A 109 4.27 -18.96 -18.24
C PRO A 109 5.77 -19.00 -17.89
N ASP A 110 6.19 -20.00 -17.13
CA ASP A 110 7.58 -20.15 -16.70
C ASP A 110 8.56 -20.26 -17.87
N ALA A 111 8.13 -20.87 -18.97
CA ALA A 111 8.95 -20.98 -20.20
C ALA A 111 9.31 -19.62 -20.80
N ILE A 112 8.42 -18.62 -20.65
CA ILE A 112 8.66 -17.25 -21.11
C ILE A 112 9.47 -16.49 -20.07
N LEU A 113 9.07 -16.59 -18.80
CA LEU A 113 9.67 -15.84 -17.70
C LEU A 113 11.15 -16.20 -17.46
N LYS A 114 11.50 -17.48 -17.68
CA LYS A 114 12.85 -18.05 -17.48
C LYS A 114 13.67 -18.15 -18.77
N LYS A 115 13.15 -17.64 -19.90
CA LYS A 115 13.84 -17.71 -21.18
C LYS A 115 15.08 -16.83 -21.16
N GLN A 116 16.23 -17.41 -21.50
CA GLN A 116 17.50 -16.67 -21.57
C GLN A 116 17.71 -15.97 -22.92
N ASP A 117 17.06 -16.48 -23.97
CA ASP A 117 17.09 -15.89 -25.29
C ASP A 117 16.09 -14.73 -25.42
N LYS A 118 16.21 -13.97 -26.51
CA LYS A 118 15.23 -12.91 -26.83
C LYS A 118 13.84 -13.53 -26.97
N LEU A 119 12.84 -12.85 -26.40
CA LEU A 119 11.44 -13.22 -26.58
C LEU A 119 11.02 -13.02 -28.04
N THR A 120 10.19 -13.93 -28.56
CA THR A 120 9.49 -13.69 -29.83
C THR A 120 8.46 -12.55 -29.64
N PRO A 121 7.95 -11.97 -30.74
CA PRO A 121 6.88 -10.95 -30.63
C PRO A 121 5.67 -11.45 -29.84
N GLU A 122 5.25 -12.71 -30.02
CA GLU A 122 4.11 -13.32 -29.34
C GLU A 122 4.40 -13.54 -27.85
N GLU A 123 5.61 -14.01 -27.51
CA GLU A 123 6.05 -14.16 -26.12
C GLU A 123 6.17 -12.81 -25.43
N TYR A 124 6.62 -11.77 -26.14
CA TYR A 124 6.69 -10.42 -25.62
C TYR A 124 5.31 -9.84 -25.30
N GLU A 125 4.31 -10.09 -26.16
CA GLU A 125 2.92 -9.72 -25.88
C GLU A 125 2.39 -10.45 -24.62
N MET A 126 2.71 -11.73 -24.46
CA MET A 126 2.34 -12.47 -23.24
C MET A 126 3.05 -11.91 -22.00
N MET A 127 4.31 -11.52 -22.13
CA MET A 127 5.05 -10.88 -21.02
C MET A 127 4.40 -9.55 -20.62
N LYS A 128 3.99 -8.71 -21.58
CA LYS A 128 3.32 -7.43 -21.28
C LYS A 128 2.01 -7.59 -20.49
N ASN A 129 1.32 -8.71 -20.63
CA ASN A 129 0.08 -8.95 -19.91
C ASN A 129 0.24 -8.99 -18.36
N HIS A 130 1.47 -9.11 -17.83
CA HIS A 130 1.65 -9.09 -16.38
C HIS A 130 1.15 -7.78 -15.73
N THR A 131 1.22 -6.65 -16.43
CA THR A 131 0.73 -5.36 -15.92
C THR A 131 -0.80 -5.39 -15.73
N ILE A 132 -1.51 -5.98 -16.70
CA ILE A 132 -2.97 -6.13 -16.68
C ILE A 132 -3.39 -7.12 -15.57
N VAL A 133 -2.71 -8.27 -15.51
CA VAL A 133 -2.95 -9.29 -14.50
C VAL A 133 -2.65 -8.73 -13.10
N GLY A 134 -1.55 -7.99 -12.95
CA GLY A 134 -1.18 -7.34 -11.70
C GLY A 134 -2.23 -6.35 -11.22
N ALA A 135 -2.66 -5.44 -12.09
CA ALA A 135 -3.72 -4.50 -11.77
C ALA A 135 -5.03 -5.21 -11.40
N TYR A 136 -5.36 -6.32 -12.07
CA TYR A 136 -6.54 -7.13 -11.73
C TYR A 136 -6.43 -7.78 -10.35
N ILE A 137 -5.25 -8.33 -10.00
CA ILE A 137 -5.00 -8.94 -8.67
C ILE A 137 -5.16 -7.89 -7.56
N LEU A 138 -4.66 -6.67 -7.79
CA LEU A 138 -4.59 -5.62 -6.79
C LEU A 138 -5.83 -4.72 -6.71
N LYS A 139 -6.81 -4.89 -7.61
CA LYS A 139 -7.98 -3.97 -7.78
C LYS A 139 -8.81 -3.73 -6.52
N ASP A 140 -8.84 -4.70 -5.62
CA ASP A 140 -9.66 -4.64 -4.41
C ASP A 140 -8.90 -4.05 -3.20
N ILE A 141 -7.61 -3.75 -3.34
CA ILE A 141 -6.80 -3.08 -2.33
C ILE A 141 -7.04 -1.58 -2.44
N LYS A 142 -7.99 -1.05 -1.64
CA LYS A 142 -8.39 0.36 -1.68
C LYS A 142 -7.57 1.27 -0.77
N MET A 143 -6.77 0.69 0.13
CA MET A 143 -5.96 1.43 1.10
C MET A 143 -4.75 2.14 0.49
N LEU A 144 -4.33 1.75 -0.72
CA LEU A 144 -3.16 2.28 -1.41
C LEU A 144 -3.60 3.02 -2.68
N PRO A 145 -3.74 4.34 -2.61
CA PRO A 145 -4.08 5.15 -3.77
C PRO A 145 -3.05 4.98 -4.89
N GLY A 146 -3.52 4.82 -6.13
CA GLY A 146 -2.65 4.69 -7.29
C GLY A 146 -1.99 3.30 -7.47
N LEU A 147 -2.29 2.31 -6.62
CA LEU A 147 -1.67 0.98 -6.71
C LEU A 147 -1.98 0.27 -8.04
N CYS A 148 -3.24 0.28 -8.46
CA CYS A 148 -3.66 -0.33 -9.71
C CYS A 148 -3.04 0.39 -10.92
N GLU A 149 -3.08 1.71 -10.93
CA GLU A 149 -2.53 2.55 -11.98
C GLU A 149 -1.02 2.39 -12.07
N GLY A 150 -0.32 2.44 -10.93
CA GLY A 150 1.12 2.24 -10.90
C GLY A 150 1.53 0.86 -11.41
N THR A 151 0.81 -0.19 -11.02
CA THR A 151 1.05 -1.55 -11.53
C THR A 151 0.70 -1.69 -13.01
N LEU A 152 -0.37 -1.04 -13.48
CA LEU A 152 -0.79 -1.12 -14.87
C LEU A 152 0.18 -0.40 -15.80
N TYR A 153 0.69 0.76 -15.40
CA TYR A 153 1.41 1.68 -16.28
C TYR A 153 2.92 1.79 -16.03
N HIS A 154 3.51 0.96 -15.17
CA HIS A 154 4.94 1.07 -14.81
C HIS A 154 5.90 0.85 -15.98
N HIS A 155 5.45 0.30 -17.10
CA HIS A 155 6.20 0.17 -18.35
C HIS A 155 5.87 1.25 -19.37
N GLU A 156 4.90 2.15 -19.09
CA GLU A 156 4.57 3.21 -20.03
C GLU A 156 5.72 4.22 -20.14
N ARG A 157 5.93 4.69 -21.33
CA ARG A 157 6.99 5.65 -21.61
C ARG A 157 6.55 7.06 -21.22
N TYR A 158 7.48 7.84 -20.69
CA TYR A 158 7.25 9.25 -20.34
C TYR A 158 6.81 10.10 -21.54
N ASP A 159 7.26 9.74 -22.78
CA ASP A 159 6.90 10.41 -24.04
C ASP A 159 5.50 10.04 -24.57
N CYS A 160 4.71 9.35 -23.78
CA CYS A 160 3.34 8.90 -24.09
C CYS A 160 3.23 7.97 -25.33
N HIS A 161 4.34 7.36 -25.78
CA HIS A 161 4.27 6.29 -26.76
C HIS A 161 3.79 5.02 -26.06
N PRO A 162 2.58 4.51 -26.35
CA PRO A 162 2.01 3.40 -25.61
C PRO A 162 2.82 2.12 -25.80
N VAL A 163 3.23 1.50 -24.70
CA VAL A 163 3.85 0.18 -24.69
C VAL A 163 2.80 -0.92 -24.58
N LEU A 164 1.68 -0.61 -23.92
CA LEU A 164 0.55 -1.53 -23.76
C LEU A 164 -0.40 -1.46 -24.98
N PRO A 165 -1.09 -2.56 -25.32
CA PRO A 165 -2.11 -2.56 -26.34
C PRO A 165 -3.19 -1.53 -26.00
N LYS A 166 -3.60 -0.73 -27.01
CA LYS A 166 -4.68 0.28 -26.84
C LYS A 166 -5.92 -0.41 -26.29
N ARG A 167 -6.25 -0.12 -25.03
CA ARG A 167 -7.57 -0.45 -24.48
C ARG A 167 -8.57 0.61 -24.96
N ASN A 168 -9.72 0.16 -25.43
CA ASN A 168 -10.91 1.00 -25.59
C ASN A 168 -11.45 1.35 -24.20
N GLY A 169 -10.91 2.40 -23.58
CA GLY A 169 -11.34 2.91 -22.29
C GLY A 169 -10.74 4.29 -22.00
N PRO A 170 -11.39 5.15 -21.23
CA PRO A 170 -10.95 6.52 -20.98
C PRO A 170 -9.73 6.51 -20.04
N GLY A 171 -8.56 6.58 -20.63
CA GLY A 171 -7.29 6.75 -19.95
C GLY A 171 -6.38 7.55 -20.86
N ASN A 172 -6.75 8.80 -21.12
CA ASN A 172 -5.82 9.76 -21.71
C ASN A 172 -4.74 10.04 -20.69
N CYS A 173 -3.48 9.74 -21.04
CA CYS A 173 -2.35 10.44 -20.45
C CYS A 173 -2.54 11.94 -20.72
N THR A 174 -3.13 12.65 -19.79
CA THR A 174 -2.99 14.10 -19.77
C THR A 174 -1.57 14.36 -19.26
N ALA A 175 -0.62 14.45 -20.21
CA ALA A 175 0.64 15.10 -19.93
C ALA A 175 0.29 16.50 -19.38
N GLY A 176 0.50 16.69 -18.07
CA GLY A 176 0.38 17.98 -17.45
C GLY A 176 1.36 18.94 -18.07
N THR A 177 0.90 19.65 -19.10
CA THR A 177 1.52 20.89 -19.54
C THR A 177 1.07 21.95 -18.56
N GLU A 178 1.78 22.08 -17.46
CA GLU A 178 1.83 23.36 -16.74
C GLU A 178 3.28 23.69 -16.40
N LYS A 179 3.60 24.90 -16.78
CA LYS A 179 4.89 25.59 -16.78
C LYS A 179 5.49 25.74 -15.40
#